data_9c1467b6f288ec67d6544ad9dadf686d
#
_entry.id   9c1467b6f288ec67d6544ad9dadf686d
#
_cell.length_a   1.000
_cell.length_b   1.000
_cell.length_c   1.000
_cell.angle_alpha   90.00
_cell.angle_beta   90.00
_cell.angle_gamma   90.00
#
_symmetry.space_group_name_H-M   'P 1'
#
loop_
_entity.id
_entity.type
_entity.pdbx_description
1 polymer ?
#
loop_
_entity_poly.entity_id
_entity_poly.type
_entity_poly.pdbx_seq_one_letter_code
_entity_poly.pdbx_strand_id
1 'polypeptide(L)'
;ESNGFLPLSACSVSSGEKLYYVNNCKSVFYARIGSGSLENGVRLIVAHVDSPRLDLKQLPLFESSGISYFKTHYYGGLKKYQWTALPLSLHGVIYKADGEKIDICIGEDDDDPVFYITDLMPHIAKDQYDKTLRDAIPGETLNIVNGSVPFDDEKGSVKHNILCLLNEKYGITERDFITAELSATPAQRSRDVGFDRSMIAAYGQDDRICAYPAFTALLDSDDSDKTRIVVFADKEEIGSVGITGMASRSVEFFLRKLCDKTGADYVRCVENSVCLSADVGGAFDPCYADAYEARNSAYIN
;
A
#
# COMPACT_ATOMS: atom_id res chain seq x y z
N GLU A 1 -10.48 -15.56 6.88
CA GLU A 1 -11.03 -16.51 7.87
C GLU A 1 -12.55 -16.36 7.98
N SER A 2 -13.09 -15.14 8.15
CA SER A 2 -14.54 -14.90 8.26
C SER A 2 -15.37 -15.43 7.07
N ASN A 3 -14.77 -15.55 5.88
CA ASN A 3 -15.39 -16.08 4.68
C ASN A 3 -15.09 -17.58 4.43
N GLY A 4 -14.57 -18.30 5.44
CA GLY A 4 -14.30 -19.74 5.38
C GLY A 4 -12.98 -20.11 4.67
N PHE A 5 -12.07 -19.14 4.45
CA PHE A 5 -10.73 -19.45 3.94
C PHE A 5 -9.84 -20.02 5.04
N LEU A 6 -9.10 -21.07 4.72
CA LEU A 6 -8.15 -21.74 5.61
C LEU A 6 -6.71 -21.53 5.10
N PRO A 7 -5.71 -21.48 6.00
CA PRO A 7 -4.33 -21.34 5.56
C PRO A 7 -3.87 -22.59 4.79
N LEU A 8 -3.23 -22.39 3.65
CA LEU A 8 -2.74 -23.48 2.79
C LEU A 8 -1.81 -24.47 3.53
N SER A 9 -1.10 -23.99 4.54
CA SER A 9 -0.22 -24.84 5.36
C SER A 9 -0.95 -25.88 6.21
N ALA A 10 -2.19 -25.60 6.61
CA ALA A 10 -2.96 -26.40 7.57
C ALA A 10 -3.95 -27.38 6.93
N CYS A 11 -4.11 -27.36 5.59
CA CYS A 11 -5.19 -28.07 4.92
C CYS A 11 -4.70 -29.04 3.83
N SER A 12 -5.49 -30.08 3.57
CA SER A 12 -5.51 -30.80 2.29
C SER A 12 -5.99 -29.85 1.19
N VAL A 13 -5.83 -30.23 -0.07
CA VAL A 13 -6.39 -29.51 -1.21
C VAL A 13 -7.46 -30.36 -1.85
N SER A 14 -8.70 -30.09 -1.49
CA SER A 14 -9.88 -30.83 -1.97
C SER A 14 -10.85 -29.90 -2.67
N SER A 15 -11.67 -30.45 -3.56
CA SER A 15 -12.70 -29.71 -4.31
C SER A 15 -13.62 -28.93 -3.36
N GLY A 16 -13.90 -27.67 -3.69
CA GLY A 16 -14.75 -26.75 -2.92
C GLY A 16 -14.04 -26.02 -1.79
N GLU A 17 -12.82 -26.44 -1.40
CA GLU A 17 -12.08 -25.77 -0.34
C GLU A 17 -11.65 -24.35 -0.73
N LYS A 18 -11.68 -23.46 0.26
CA LYS A 18 -11.22 -22.08 0.18
C LYS A 18 -9.92 -21.97 0.96
N LEU A 19 -8.84 -21.61 0.28
CA LEU A 19 -7.49 -21.57 0.84
C LEU A 19 -6.90 -20.18 0.68
N TYR A 20 -6.03 -19.80 1.62
CA TYR A 20 -5.21 -18.60 1.47
C TYR A 20 -3.74 -18.85 1.81
N TYR A 21 -2.89 -18.01 1.24
CA TYR A 21 -1.46 -17.94 1.54
C TYR A 21 -1.03 -16.48 1.64
N VAL A 22 -0.38 -16.12 2.75
CA VAL A 22 0.15 -14.76 2.99
C VAL A 22 1.65 -14.78 2.76
N ASN A 23 2.14 -13.91 1.90
CA ASN A 23 3.55 -13.74 1.63
C ASN A 23 4.08 -12.48 2.35
N ASN A 24 4.82 -12.69 3.45
CA ASN A 24 5.46 -11.64 4.26
C ASN A 24 4.51 -10.50 4.69
N CYS A 25 3.24 -10.80 4.95
CA CYS A 25 2.21 -9.82 5.33
C CYS A 25 2.02 -8.66 4.32
N LYS A 26 2.45 -8.83 3.07
CA LYS A 26 2.38 -7.79 2.02
C LYS A 26 1.54 -8.21 0.83
N SER A 27 1.65 -9.45 0.38
CA SER A 27 0.81 -9.99 -0.69
C SER A 27 0.04 -11.22 -0.21
N VAL A 28 -1.15 -11.42 -0.77
CA VAL A 28 -2.06 -12.51 -0.36
C VAL A 28 -2.60 -13.22 -1.58
N PHE A 29 -2.63 -14.53 -1.49
CA PHE A 29 -3.17 -15.43 -2.49
C PHE A 29 -4.40 -16.13 -1.92
N TYR A 30 -5.53 -16.03 -2.61
CA TYR A 30 -6.75 -16.73 -2.28
C TYR A 30 -7.06 -17.75 -3.38
N ALA A 31 -7.43 -18.96 -3.01
CA ALA A 31 -7.85 -19.97 -3.95
C ALA A 31 -9.19 -20.60 -3.54
N ARG A 32 -10.06 -20.84 -4.51
CA ARG A 32 -11.21 -21.73 -4.40
C ARG A 32 -10.97 -22.92 -5.33
N ILE A 33 -10.86 -24.09 -4.73
CA ILE A 33 -10.43 -25.30 -5.43
C ILE A 33 -11.59 -25.86 -6.25
N GLY A 34 -11.34 -26.07 -7.55
CA GLY A 34 -12.30 -26.68 -8.45
C GLY A 34 -12.40 -28.21 -8.32
N SER A 35 -13.39 -28.81 -8.95
CA SER A 35 -13.56 -30.27 -8.96
C SER A 35 -12.67 -30.98 -9.99
N GLY A 36 -12.11 -30.28 -10.96
CA GLY A 36 -11.21 -30.81 -11.98
C GLY A 36 -9.76 -30.82 -11.54
N SER A 37 -8.93 -31.56 -12.28
CA SER A 37 -7.48 -31.56 -12.07
C SER A 37 -6.87 -30.19 -12.27
N LEU A 38 -5.89 -29.82 -11.46
CA LEU A 38 -5.09 -28.62 -11.65
C LEU A 38 -4.31 -28.62 -12.97
N GLU A 39 -4.03 -29.79 -13.55
CA GLU A 39 -3.41 -29.90 -14.89
C GLU A 39 -4.24 -29.26 -16.00
N ASN A 40 -5.55 -29.12 -15.80
CA ASN A 40 -6.44 -28.39 -16.71
C ASN A 40 -6.25 -26.86 -16.64
N GLY A 41 -5.33 -26.39 -15.80
CA GLY A 41 -5.04 -24.98 -15.55
C GLY A 41 -5.99 -24.32 -14.56
N VAL A 42 -5.53 -23.22 -14.01
CA VAL A 42 -6.28 -22.37 -13.06
C VAL A 42 -6.74 -21.08 -13.73
N ARG A 43 -7.66 -20.37 -13.10
CA ARG A 43 -8.08 -19.02 -13.48
C ARG A 43 -7.60 -18.05 -12.41
N LEU A 44 -6.67 -17.15 -12.80
CA LEU A 44 -6.10 -16.14 -11.90
C LEU A 44 -6.65 -14.77 -12.23
N ILE A 45 -6.91 -13.99 -11.19
CA ILE A 45 -7.05 -12.54 -11.28
C ILE A 45 -6.00 -11.95 -10.34
N VAL A 46 -5.23 -11.01 -10.85
CA VAL A 46 -4.20 -10.30 -10.09
C VAL A 46 -4.53 -8.83 -10.08
N ALA A 47 -4.55 -8.21 -8.90
CA ALA A 47 -4.69 -6.78 -8.69
C ALA A 47 -3.71 -6.37 -7.59
N HIS A 48 -3.18 -5.14 -7.64
CA HIS A 48 -2.26 -4.71 -6.59
C HIS A 48 -2.99 -4.00 -5.44
N VAL A 49 -2.32 -3.92 -4.30
CA VAL A 49 -2.87 -3.31 -3.08
C VAL A 49 -1.92 -2.31 -2.43
N ASP A 50 -0.70 -2.17 -2.97
CA ASP A 50 0.18 -1.08 -2.61
C ASP A 50 -0.26 0.22 -3.33
N SER A 51 0.16 1.36 -2.79
CA SER A 51 -0.17 2.67 -3.33
C SER A 51 0.99 3.63 -3.08
N PRO A 52 1.15 4.69 -3.89
CA PRO A 52 2.19 5.68 -3.69
C PRO A 52 2.13 6.30 -2.29
N ARG A 53 3.29 6.40 -1.64
CA ARG A 53 3.40 6.87 -0.24
C ARG A 53 4.77 7.48 0.05
N LEU A 54 4.96 7.94 1.27
CA LEU A 54 6.26 8.38 1.78
C LEU A 54 6.76 7.40 2.83
N ASP A 55 7.84 6.67 2.53
CA ASP A 55 8.46 5.78 3.50
C ASP A 55 9.49 6.57 4.35
N LEU A 56 9.54 6.31 5.66
CA LEU A 56 10.54 6.89 6.53
C LEU A 56 11.91 6.23 6.26
N LYS A 57 12.97 7.05 6.25
CA LYS A 57 14.35 6.53 6.18
C LYS A 57 14.74 5.85 7.50
N GLN A 58 15.79 5.02 7.51
CA GLN A 58 16.23 4.24 8.68
C GLN A 58 16.67 5.10 9.87
N LEU A 59 17.18 6.31 9.63
CA LEU A 59 17.44 7.31 10.64
C LEU A 59 16.63 8.56 10.29
N PRO A 60 15.32 8.55 10.57
CA PRO A 60 14.44 9.56 10.02
C PRO A 60 14.44 10.85 10.85
N LEU A 61 14.67 10.77 12.16
CA LEU A 61 14.53 11.90 13.08
C LEU A 61 15.71 12.87 12.97
N PHE A 62 15.40 14.12 12.66
CA PHE A 62 16.33 15.22 12.75
C PHE A 62 15.62 16.49 13.24
N GLU A 63 16.41 17.43 13.75
CA GLU A 63 15.94 18.72 14.21
C GLU A 63 16.65 19.84 13.46
N SER A 64 15.92 20.87 13.13
CA SER A 64 16.45 22.11 12.55
C SER A 64 15.63 23.31 13.02
N SER A 65 16.29 24.34 13.52
CA SER A 65 15.69 25.62 13.95
C SER A 65 14.51 25.44 14.92
N GLY A 66 14.61 24.49 15.86
CA GLY A 66 13.58 24.25 16.87
C GLY A 66 12.36 23.49 16.37
N ILE A 67 12.47 22.84 15.23
CA ILE A 67 11.43 21.96 14.69
C ILE A 67 12.01 20.58 14.44
N SER A 68 11.30 19.55 14.88
CA SER A 68 11.66 18.14 14.62
C SER A 68 10.92 17.61 13.41
N TYR A 69 11.61 16.80 12.62
CA TYR A 69 11.13 16.25 11.36
C TYR A 69 11.43 14.76 11.25
N PHE A 70 10.61 14.07 10.43
CA PHE A 70 10.95 12.78 9.84
C PHE A 70 11.47 12.97 8.42
N LYS A 71 12.65 12.43 8.13
CA LYS A 71 13.22 12.32 6.78
C LYS A 71 12.56 11.19 6.05
N THR A 72 12.09 11.46 4.83
CA THR A 72 11.38 10.46 4.00
C THR A 72 12.06 10.23 2.66
N HIS A 73 11.62 9.20 1.98
CA HIS A 73 11.73 9.08 0.54
C HIS A 73 10.37 8.63 -0.03
N TYR A 74 10.07 9.01 -1.26
CA TYR A 74 8.81 8.62 -1.87
C TYR A 74 8.88 7.22 -2.49
N TYR A 75 7.77 6.52 -2.42
CA TYR A 75 7.52 5.20 -3.00
C TYR A 75 6.48 5.35 -4.10
N GLY A 76 6.76 4.83 -5.32
CA GLY A 76 5.89 4.95 -6.47
C GLY A 76 5.93 6.32 -7.15
N GLY A 77 5.00 6.57 -8.04
CA GLY A 77 4.89 7.80 -8.81
C GLY A 77 4.14 8.89 -8.04
N LEU A 78 4.83 9.94 -7.59
CA LEU A 78 4.21 11.07 -6.89
C LEU A 78 4.23 12.35 -7.72
N LYS A 79 3.09 13.04 -7.77
CA LYS A 79 3.07 14.48 -8.00
C LYS A 79 3.35 15.18 -6.68
N LYS A 80 4.61 15.46 -6.41
CA LYS A 80 5.11 15.89 -5.08
C LYS A 80 4.36 17.07 -4.48
N TYR A 81 3.88 18.01 -5.31
CA TYR A 81 3.11 19.17 -4.86
C TYR A 81 1.78 18.79 -4.18
N GLN A 82 1.21 17.63 -4.49
CA GLN A 82 -0.03 17.16 -3.85
C GLN A 82 0.19 16.67 -2.41
N TRP A 83 1.43 16.45 -2.02
CA TRP A 83 1.80 15.91 -0.71
C TRP A 83 2.20 16.99 0.30
N THR A 84 2.35 18.23 -0.15
CA THR A 84 2.54 19.39 0.73
C THR A 84 1.19 19.90 1.23
N ALA A 85 1.18 20.45 2.47
CA ALA A 85 -0.02 21.01 3.10
C ALA A 85 -1.23 20.03 3.17
N LEU A 86 -0.95 18.74 3.19
CA LEU A 86 -1.92 17.65 3.30
C LEU A 86 -1.74 16.96 4.65
N PRO A 87 -2.82 16.69 5.42
CA PRO A 87 -2.71 15.90 6.63
C PRO A 87 -2.28 14.46 6.30
N LEU A 88 -1.28 13.98 7.02
CA LEU A 88 -0.70 12.66 6.86
C LEU A 88 -0.91 11.84 8.13
N SER A 89 -1.14 10.55 7.97
CA SER A 89 -1.12 9.51 9.00
C SER A 89 0.14 8.66 8.88
N LEU A 90 0.55 8.02 9.96
CA LEU A 90 1.75 7.18 10.02
C LEU A 90 1.35 5.73 10.30
N HIS A 91 1.80 4.82 9.45
CA HIS A 91 1.48 3.39 9.52
C HIS A 91 2.72 2.53 9.39
N GLY A 92 2.68 1.37 10.00
CA GLY A 92 3.69 0.35 9.78
C GLY A 92 4.04 -0.44 11.02
N VAL A 93 5.26 -0.96 11.05
CA VAL A 93 5.74 -1.83 12.11
C VAL A 93 7.16 -1.46 12.52
N ILE A 94 7.46 -1.68 13.79
CA ILE A 94 8.80 -1.57 14.36
C ILE A 94 9.14 -2.91 15.02
N TYR A 95 10.33 -3.43 14.75
CA TYR A 95 10.83 -4.62 15.44
C TYR A 95 11.94 -4.20 16.40
N LYS A 96 11.72 -4.42 17.70
CA LYS A 96 12.73 -4.14 18.74
C LYS A 96 13.84 -5.19 18.76
N ALA A 97 14.94 -4.88 19.42
CA ALA A 97 16.10 -5.76 19.49
C ALA A 97 15.80 -7.10 20.17
N ASP A 98 14.79 -7.18 21.02
CA ASP A 98 14.31 -8.39 21.70
C ASP A 98 13.34 -9.23 20.84
N GLY A 99 13.01 -8.76 19.65
CA GLY A 99 12.07 -9.40 18.72
C GLY A 99 10.61 -8.99 18.91
N GLU A 100 10.31 -8.07 19.84
CA GLU A 100 8.96 -7.52 19.97
C GLU A 100 8.58 -6.75 18.73
N LYS A 101 7.38 -7.03 18.19
CA LYS A 101 6.76 -6.32 17.08
C LYS A 101 5.79 -5.28 17.61
N ILE A 102 5.97 -4.03 17.22
CA ILE A 102 5.07 -2.93 17.55
C ILE A 102 4.40 -2.47 16.27
N ASP A 103 3.08 -2.52 16.23
CA ASP A 103 2.29 -1.96 15.14
C ASP A 103 2.05 -0.48 15.42
N ILE A 104 2.30 0.36 14.41
CA ILE A 104 2.10 1.81 14.45
C ILE A 104 0.93 2.18 13.53
N CYS A 105 -0.04 2.88 14.11
CA CYS A 105 -1.15 3.52 13.42
C CYS A 105 -1.44 4.83 14.16
N ILE A 106 -1.13 5.97 13.54
CA ILE A 106 -1.31 7.29 14.13
C ILE A 106 -1.88 8.23 13.07
N GLY A 107 -2.97 8.92 13.38
CA GLY A 107 -3.62 9.87 12.48
C GLY A 107 -4.90 9.36 11.84
N GLU A 108 -5.39 8.19 12.26
CA GLU A 108 -6.65 7.60 11.79
C GLU A 108 -7.82 7.92 12.74
N ASP A 109 -7.58 7.98 14.03
CA ASP A 109 -8.57 8.31 15.01
C ASP A 109 -8.71 9.83 15.17
N ASP A 110 -9.91 10.30 15.58
CA ASP A 110 -10.20 11.73 15.71
C ASP A 110 -9.35 12.41 16.80
N ASP A 111 -8.87 11.65 17.79
CA ASP A 111 -7.99 12.12 18.87
C ASP A 111 -6.49 12.01 18.53
N ASP A 112 -6.14 11.40 17.40
CA ASP A 112 -4.76 11.27 16.98
C ASP A 112 -4.21 12.59 16.41
N PRO A 113 -2.92 12.89 16.61
CA PRO A 113 -2.26 13.95 15.87
C PRO A 113 -2.11 13.54 14.41
N VAL A 114 -2.19 14.51 13.50
CA VAL A 114 -1.82 14.36 12.10
C VAL A 114 -0.49 15.04 11.84
N PHE A 115 0.15 14.67 10.74
CA PHE A 115 1.45 15.19 10.35
C PHE A 115 1.34 16.01 9.06
N TYR A 116 2.32 16.90 8.81
CA TYR A 116 2.32 17.74 7.60
C TYR A 116 3.71 17.88 7.01
N ILE A 117 3.75 18.06 5.69
CA ILE A 117 4.89 18.61 4.98
C ILE A 117 4.56 20.06 4.67
N THR A 118 5.42 20.99 5.12
CA THR A 118 5.23 22.40 4.88
C THR A 118 5.52 22.79 3.44
N ASP A 119 4.89 23.85 2.96
CA ASP A 119 5.18 24.49 1.69
C ASP A 119 5.38 25.99 1.88
N LEU A 120 5.95 26.66 0.89
CA LEU A 120 6.17 28.10 0.90
C LEU A 120 4.85 28.85 0.65
N MET A 121 4.65 29.90 1.45
CA MET A 121 3.55 30.83 1.17
C MET A 121 3.84 31.66 -0.11
N PRO A 122 2.81 32.13 -0.84
CA PRO A 122 2.99 32.81 -2.14
C PRO A 122 4.00 33.95 -2.14
N HIS A 123 4.09 34.72 -1.05
CA HIS A 123 4.94 35.91 -0.97
C HIS A 123 6.44 35.60 -1.00
N ILE A 124 6.86 34.39 -0.67
CA ILE A 124 8.26 33.97 -0.65
C ILE A 124 8.54 32.80 -1.62
N ALA A 125 7.59 32.43 -2.44
CA ALA A 125 7.66 31.27 -3.35
C ALA A 125 8.15 31.64 -4.77
N LYS A 126 8.74 32.82 -4.99
CA LYS A 126 9.15 33.29 -6.33
C LYS A 126 10.00 32.25 -7.06
N ASP A 127 11.08 31.78 -6.42
CA ASP A 127 11.98 30.81 -7.02
C ASP A 127 11.34 29.42 -7.24
N GLN A 128 10.25 29.13 -6.53
CA GLN A 128 9.46 27.91 -6.73
C GLN A 128 8.57 28.03 -7.96
N TYR A 129 7.97 29.19 -8.19
CA TYR A 129 7.14 29.46 -9.38
C TYR A 129 7.92 29.43 -10.70
N ASP A 130 9.20 29.79 -10.66
CA ASP A 130 10.08 29.80 -11.83
C ASP A 130 10.58 28.40 -12.23
N LYS A 131 10.27 27.36 -11.43
CA LYS A 131 10.66 25.97 -11.69
C LYS A 131 9.57 25.19 -12.43
N THR A 132 9.97 24.08 -13.05
CA THR A 132 8.98 23.13 -13.56
C THR A 132 8.17 22.55 -12.42
N LEU A 133 6.93 22.12 -12.67
CA LEU A 133 6.10 21.47 -11.66
C LEU A 133 6.79 20.26 -11.01
N ARG A 134 7.62 19.57 -11.78
CA ARG A 134 8.43 18.43 -11.31
C ARG A 134 9.48 18.84 -10.27
N ASP A 135 10.07 20.01 -10.44
CA ASP A 135 11.23 20.47 -9.67
C ASP A 135 10.87 21.50 -8.60
N ALA A 136 9.63 22.03 -8.65
CA ALA A 136 9.13 23.01 -7.69
C ALA A 136 9.18 22.49 -6.25
N ILE A 137 8.87 21.22 -6.06
CA ILE A 137 8.99 20.51 -4.78
C ILE A 137 10.08 19.44 -4.93
N PRO A 138 11.32 19.66 -4.46
CA PRO A 138 12.37 18.63 -4.47
C PRO A 138 11.99 17.45 -3.56
N GLY A 139 12.30 16.21 -3.99
CA GLY A 139 12.00 15.01 -3.17
C GLY A 139 12.68 15.05 -1.79
N GLU A 140 13.89 15.62 -1.70
CA GLU A 140 14.63 15.77 -0.44
C GLU A 140 14.00 16.77 0.56
N THR A 141 13.04 17.57 0.13
CA THR A 141 12.30 18.51 1.01
C THR A 141 10.98 17.93 1.52
N LEU A 142 10.59 16.73 1.11
CA LEU A 142 9.42 16.04 1.64
C LEU A 142 9.70 15.52 3.07
N ASN A 143 10.00 16.45 3.98
CA ASN A 143 10.23 16.15 5.39
C ASN A 143 8.95 16.40 6.18
N ILE A 144 8.58 15.45 7.00
CA ILE A 144 7.33 15.48 7.77
C ILE A 144 7.60 16.14 9.12
N VAL A 145 6.92 17.24 9.41
CA VAL A 145 6.96 17.89 10.74
C VAL A 145 6.32 16.96 11.77
N ASN A 146 7.02 16.72 12.87
CA ASN A 146 6.55 15.86 13.95
C ASN A 146 6.55 16.51 15.34
N GLY A 147 7.10 17.74 15.49
CA GLY A 147 7.02 18.48 16.74
C GLY A 147 7.82 19.78 16.74
N SER A 148 7.52 20.65 17.73
CA SER A 148 8.18 21.94 17.93
C SER A 148 8.34 22.33 19.42
N VAL A 149 7.96 21.47 20.36
CA VAL A 149 8.09 21.72 21.79
C VAL A 149 9.39 21.10 22.29
N PRO A 150 10.33 21.86 22.87
CA PRO A 150 11.56 21.32 23.44
C PRO A 150 11.29 20.51 24.71
N PHE A 151 12.20 19.61 25.04
CA PHE A 151 12.09 18.74 26.23
C PHE A 151 12.15 19.51 27.56
N ASP A 152 12.88 20.60 27.59
CA ASP A 152 13.06 21.44 28.79
C ASP A 152 13.02 22.91 28.36
N ASP A 153 12.41 23.76 29.22
CA ASP A 153 12.03 25.14 28.92
C ASP A 153 13.18 26.02 28.45
N GLU A 154 13.65 26.10 27.33
CA GLU A 154 14.58 27.03 26.67
C GLU A 154 15.87 26.43 26.05
N LYS A 155 16.33 25.23 26.46
CA LYS A 155 17.60 24.65 25.95
C LYS A 155 17.53 23.20 25.52
N GLY A 156 16.37 22.55 25.69
CA GLY A 156 16.18 21.14 25.34
C GLY A 156 15.97 20.95 23.86
N SER A 157 16.33 19.75 23.35
CA SER A 157 16.10 19.37 21.97
C SER A 157 14.63 18.98 21.77
N VAL A 158 14.00 19.50 20.72
CA VAL A 158 12.67 19.08 20.28
C VAL A 158 12.68 17.62 19.87
N LYS A 159 13.74 17.18 19.15
CA LYS A 159 13.93 15.77 18.79
C LYS A 159 13.96 14.87 20.03
N HIS A 160 14.61 15.30 21.11
CA HIS A 160 14.66 14.53 22.35
C HIS A 160 13.26 14.40 22.97
N ASN A 161 12.48 15.48 22.97
CA ASN A 161 11.10 15.43 23.45
C ASN A 161 10.23 14.42 22.65
N ILE A 162 10.34 14.45 21.31
CA ILE A 162 9.63 13.48 20.46
C ILE A 162 10.06 12.05 20.77
N LEU A 163 11.34 11.79 20.99
CA LEU A 163 11.83 10.47 21.40
C LEU A 163 11.26 10.04 22.76
N CYS A 164 11.16 10.96 23.72
CA CYS A 164 10.52 10.68 25.01
C CYS A 164 9.05 10.31 24.87
N LEU A 165 8.28 11.06 24.07
CA LEU A 165 6.87 10.77 23.80
C LEU A 165 6.67 9.41 23.10
N LEU A 166 7.53 9.09 22.14
CA LEU A 166 7.51 7.80 21.45
C LEU A 166 7.90 6.65 22.38
N ASN A 167 8.86 6.88 23.27
CA ASN A 167 9.26 5.91 24.28
C ASN A 167 8.14 5.67 25.31
N GLU A 168 7.51 6.74 25.79
CA GLU A 168 6.38 6.65 26.74
C GLU A 168 5.20 5.87 26.15
N LYS A 169 4.83 6.18 24.90
CA LYS A 169 3.64 5.57 24.27
C LYS A 169 3.90 4.16 23.72
N TYR A 170 5.07 3.92 23.14
CA TYR A 170 5.36 2.69 22.38
C TYR A 170 6.59 1.91 22.90
N GLY A 171 7.32 2.43 23.88
CA GLY A 171 8.55 1.80 24.39
C GLY A 171 9.69 1.73 23.39
N ILE A 172 9.69 2.60 22.36
CA ILE A 172 10.70 2.62 21.30
C ILE A 172 11.77 3.69 21.56
N THR A 173 12.95 3.43 21.02
CA THR A 173 14.10 4.34 21.03
C THR A 173 14.47 4.77 19.61
N GLU A 174 15.35 5.74 19.45
CA GLU A 174 15.83 6.14 18.13
C GLU A 174 16.45 4.99 17.34
N ARG A 175 17.09 4.04 18.02
CA ARG A 175 17.73 2.87 17.39
C ARG A 175 16.70 1.93 16.74
N ASP A 176 15.50 1.85 17.27
CA ASP A 176 14.46 0.94 16.78
C ASP A 176 13.91 1.37 15.41
N PHE A 177 14.14 2.63 15.00
CA PHE A 177 13.82 3.06 13.63
C PHE A 177 14.64 2.35 12.55
N ILE A 178 15.82 1.81 12.88
CA ILE A 178 16.67 1.08 11.91
C ILE A 178 15.95 -0.16 11.36
N THR A 179 15.13 -0.78 12.19
CA THR A 179 14.35 -1.99 11.87
C THR A 179 12.88 -1.68 11.59
N ALA A 180 12.52 -0.40 11.56
CA ALA A 180 11.17 0.04 11.30
C ALA A 180 10.83 0.02 9.81
N GLU A 181 9.60 -0.35 9.52
CA GLU A 181 8.97 -0.18 8.21
C GLU A 181 7.77 0.73 8.41
N LEU A 182 7.99 2.04 8.32
CA LEU A 182 6.99 3.07 8.55
C LEU A 182 6.74 3.89 7.29
N SER A 183 5.48 4.14 7.01
CA SER A 183 5.02 4.90 5.86
C SER A 183 4.05 6.00 6.30
N ALA A 184 4.14 7.15 5.66
CA ALA A 184 3.14 8.19 5.78
C ALA A 184 2.22 8.19 4.56
N THR A 185 0.92 8.26 4.83
CA THR A 185 -0.14 8.28 3.83
C THR A 185 -1.11 9.42 4.13
N PRO A 186 -1.94 9.86 3.15
CA PRO A 186 -2.98 10.85 3.43
C PRO A 186 -3.93 10.39 4.55
N ALA A 187 -4.10 11.20 5.59
CA ALA A 187 -4.99 10.93 6.73
C ALA A 187 -6.48 11.14 6.39
N GLN A 188 -6.78 11.49 5.15
CA GLN A 188 -8.13 11.76 4.73
C GLN A 188 -8.94 10.47 4.60
N ARG A 189 -10.04 10.37 5.35
CA ARG A 189 -10.99 9.25 5.23
C ARG A 189 -11.72 9.29 3.89
N SER A 190 -12.16 8.13 3.42
CA SER A 190 -13.03 8.03 2.23
C SER A 190 -14.32 8.83 2.41
N ARG A 191 -14.77 9.51 1.34
CA ARG A 191 -16.01 10.30 1.33
C ARG A 191 -16.69 10.22 -0.02
N ASP A 192 -18.03 10.34 0.02
CA ASP A 192 -18.81 10.57 -1.17
C ASP A 192 -18.46 11.93 -1.81
N VAL A 193 -18.45 11.97 -3.13
CA VAL A 193 -18.17 13.16 -3.94
C VAL A 193 -19.39 13.53 -4.76
N GLY A 194 -19.65 14.82 -4.85
CA GLY A 194 -20.80 15.41 -5.56
C GLY A 194 -22.07 15.48 -4.70
N PHE A 195 -23.02 16.32 -5.12
CA PHE A 195 -24.30 16.45 -4.41
C PHE A 195 -25.14 15.19 -4.48
N ASP A 196 -24.99 14.42 -5.53
CA ASP A 196 -25.67 13.15 -5.77
C ASP A 196 -24.93 11.93 -5.16
N ARG A 197 -23.75 12.16 -4.56
CA ARG A 197 -22.90 11.12 -3.94
C ARG A 197 -22.56 9.94 -4.87
N SER A 198 -22.45 10.22 -6.17
CA SER A 198 -22.23 9.18 -7.18
C SER A 198 -20.79 8.68 -7.27
N MET A 199 -19.85 9.38 -6.65
CA MET A 199 -18.42 9.03 -6.66
C MET A 199 -17.86 8.92 -5.24
N ILE A 200 -16.72 8.28 -5.09
CA ILE A 200 -16.00 8.13 -3.82
C ILE A 200 -14.59 8.70 -3.98
N ALA A 201 -14.21 9.62 -3.10
CA ALA A 201 -12.83 10.05 -2.94
C ALA A 201 -12.17 9.25 -1.82
N ALA A 202 -11.06 8.59 -2.12
CA ALA A 202 -10.27 7.85 -1.16
C ALA A 202 -8.83 7.71 -1.64
N TYR A 203 -7.90 7.62 -0.70
CA TYR A 203 -6.54 7.19 -0.98
C TYR A 203 -6.50 5.68 -1.29
N GLY A 204 -5.65 5.29 -2.24
CA GLY A 204 -5.44 3.88 -2.58
C GLY A 204 -6.57 3.25 -3.39
N GLN A 205 -7.39 4.02 -4.09
CA GLN A 205 -8.37 3.49 -5.06
C GLN A 205 -7.69 2.71 -6.18
N ASP A 206 -6.53 3.18 -6.60
CA ASP A 206 -5.56 2.47 -7.41
C ASP A 206 -4.73 1.56 -6.49
N ASP A 207 -4.86 0.20 -6.52
CA ASP A 207 -5.78 -0.55 -7.38
C ASP A 207 -6.84 -1.35 -6.56
N ARG A 208 -7.28 -0.82 -5.41
CA ARG A 208 -8.33 -1.48 -4.61
C ARG A 208 -9.65 -1.62 -5.36
N ILE A 209 -9.89 -0.77 -6.37
CA ILE A 209 -11.08 -0.86 -7.23
C ILE A 209 -11.09 -2.17 -8.02
N CYS A 210 -9.94 -2.68 -8.46
CA CYS A 210 -9.87 -4.00 -9.10
C CYS A 210 -9.73 -5.13 -8.08
N ALA A 211 -9.01 -4.92 -6.99
CA ALA A 211 -8.82 -5.93 -5.95
C ALA A 211 -10.14 -6.35 -5.30
N TYR A 212 -11.01 -5.38 -4.98
CA TYR A 212 -12.30 -5.66 -4.33
C TYR A 212 -13.24 -6.52 -5.20
N PRO A 213 -13.56 -6.16 -6.46
CA PRO A 213 -14.42 -6.99 -7.30
C PRO A 213 -13.79 -8.33 -7.66
N ALA A 214 -12.46 -8.43 -7.78
CA ALA A 214 -11.78 -9.71 -7.99
C ALA A 214 -12.04 -10.67 -6.81
N PHE A 215 -11.93 -10.19 -5.58
CA PHE A 215 -12.19 -10.98 -4.39
C PHE A 215 -13.68 -11.31 -4.23
N THR A 216 -14.58 -10.36 -4.49
CA THR A 216 -16.01 -10.56 -4.46
C THR A 216 -16.44 -11.63 -5.49
N ALA A 217 -15.91 -11.56 -6.70
CA ALA A 217 -16.16 -12.56 -7.73
C ALA A 217 -15.69 -13.98 -7.30
N LEU A 218 -14.58 -14.08 -6.56
CA LEU A 218 -14.15 -15.37 -6.00
C LEU A 218 -15.11 -15.88 -4.92
N LEU A 219 -15.65 -14.99 -4.08
CA LEU A 219 -16.60 -15.35 -3.01
C LEU A 219 -17.94 -15.80 -3.58
N ASP A 220 -18.48 -15.06 -4.54
CA ASP A 220 -19.82 -15.24 -5.10
C ASP A 220 -19.87 -16.32 -6.19
N SER A 221 -18.69 -16.77 -6.64
CA SER A 221 -18.61 -17.76 -7.71
C SER A 221 -19.17 -19.12 -7.27
N ASP A 222 -19.96 -19.77 -8.14
CA ASP A 222 -20.45 -21.13 -7.93
C ASP A 222 -19.34 -22.18 -7.98
N ASP A 223 -19.65 -23.43 -7.68
CA ASP A 223 -18.73 -24.54 -7.86
C ASP A 223 -18.37 -24.72 -9.36
N SER A 224 -17.12 -25.03 -9.61
CA SER A 224 -16.57 -25.14 -10.97
C SER A 224 -15.58 -26.29 -11.06
N ASP A 225 -15.34 -26.75 -12.27
CA ASP A 225 -14.25 -27.69 -12.56
C ASP A 225 -12.86 -26.98 -12.45
N LYS A 226 -12.79 -25.66 -12.65
CA LYS A 226 -11.55 -24.89 -12.60
C LYS A 226 -11.30 -24.30 -11.21
N THR A 227 -10.09 -24.49 -10.72
CA THR A 227 -9.59 -23.74 -9.56
C THR A 227 -9.45 -22.26 -9.91
N ARG A 228 -9.95 -21.40 -9.05
CA ARG A 228 -9.92 -19.95 -9.18
C ARG A 228 -9.02 -19.36 -8.12
N ILE A 229 -8.20 -18.39 -8.52
CA ILE A 229 -7.21 -17.77 -7.67
C ILE A 229 -7.31 -16.26 -7.82
N VAL A 230 -7.28 -15.55 -6.70
CA VAL A 230 -7.12 -14.10 -6.65
C VAL A 230 -5.82 -13.79 -5.93
N VAL A 231 -5.03 -12.90 -6.49
CA VAL A 231 -3.77 -12.44 -5.91
C VAL A 231 -3.87 -10.95 -5.63
N PHE A 232 -3.66 -10.57 -4.39
CA PHE A 232 -3.40 -9.19 -3.99
C PHE A 232 -1.89 -8.99 -4.00
N ALA A 233 -1.41 -8.31 -5.04
CA ALA A 233 0.00 -8.08 -5.27
C ALA A 233 0.53 -6.88 -4.49
N ASP A 234 1.81 -6.89 -4.18
CA ASP A 234 2.55 -5.77 -3.58
C ASP A 234 3.59 -5.26 -4.58
N LYS A 235 4.02 -4.01 -4.42
CA LYS A 235 5.14 -3.39 -5.16
C LYS A 235 4.88 -3.18 -6.67
N GLU A 236 3.63 -3.14 -7.09
CA GLU A 236 3.31 -2.76 -8.48
C GLU A 236 3.85 -1.37 -8.79
N GLU A 237 3.61 -0.41 -7.90
CA GLU A 237 3.97 1.01 -8.01
C GLU A 237 5.47 1.29 -8.19
N ILE A 238 6.32 0.29 -7.94
CA ILE A 238 7.77 0.35 -8.15
C ILE A 238 8.29 -0.72 -9.12
N GLY A 239 7.41 -1.25 -9.99
CA GLY A 239 7.75 -2.22 -11.01
C GLY A 239 7.75 -3.68 -10.55
N SER A 240 6.94 -4.01 -9.55
CA SER A 240 6.72 -5.39 -9.05
C SER A 240 7.98 -6.10 -8.53
N VAL A 241 9.05 -5.37 -8.22
CA VAL A 241 10.33 -5.92 -7.76
C VAL A 241 10.30 -6.32 -6.28
N GLY A 242 11.27 -7.16 -5.88
CA GLY A 242 11.40 -7.64 -4.50
C GLY A 242 10.61 -8.92 -4.21
N ILE A 243 10.74 -9.43 -2.98
CA ILE A 243 10.24 -10.76 -2.59
C ILE A 243 8.71 -10.87 -2.50
N THR A 244 8.01 -9.75 -2.43
CA THR A 244 6.55 -9.67 -2.32
C THR A 244 5.87 -9.19 -3.60
N GLY A 245 6.65 -8.64 -4.55
CA GLY A 245 6.16 -8.22 -5.86
C GLY A 245 5.91 -9.39 -6.81
N MET A 246 5.18 -9.14 -7.88
CA MET A 246 4.82 -10.18 -8.88
C MET A 246 6.01 -10.67 -9.71
N ALA A 247 7.12 -9.92 -9.80
CA ALA A 247 8.36 -10.38 -10.39
C ALA A 247 9.10 -11.43 -9.54
N SER A 248 8.66 -11.66 -8.30
CA SER A 248 9.18 -12.73 -7.45
C SER A 248 8.65 -14.09 -7.89
N ARG A 249 9.20 -15.16 -7.29
CA ARG A 249 8.72 -16.53 -7.51
C ARG A 249 7.51 -16.91 -6.63
N SER A 250 6.86 -15.96 -5.99
CA SER A 250 5.77 -16.23 -5.02
C SER A 250 4.58 -16.94 -5.67
N VAL A 251 4.18 -16.55 -6.87
CA VAL A 251 3.11 -17.22 -7.64
C VAL A 251 3.52 -18.65 -8.00
N GLU A 252 4.76 -18.83 -8.47
CA GLU A 252 5.30 -20.16 -8.76
C GLU A 252 5.26 -21.05 -7.53
N PHE A 253 5.74 -20.56 -6.39
CA PHE A 253 5.76 -21.34 -5.15
C PHE A 253 4.35 -21.67 -4.66
N PHE A 254 3.41 -20.76 -4.81
CA PHE A 254 2.02 -21.02 -4.46
C PHE A 254 1.40 -22.10 -5.34
N LEU A 255 1.54 -22.00 -6.66
CA LEU A 255 1.03 -22.99 -7.60
C LEU A 255 1.69 -24.37 -7.43
N ARG A 256 3.02 -24.40 -7.21
CA ARG A 256 3.73 -25.68 -6.92
C ARG A 256 3.18 -26.34 -5.67
N LYS A 257 2.98 -25.57 -4.57
CA LYS A 257 2.39 -26.14 -3.35
C LYS A 257 1.00 -26.72 -3.56
N LEU A 258 0.18 -26.11 -4.42
CA LEU A 258 -1.13 -26.66 -4.78
C LEU A 258 -0.98 -27.95 -5.59
N CYS A 259 -0.12 -27.94 -6.61
CA CYS A 259 0.14 -29.13 -7.45
C CYS A 259 0.72 -30.29 -6.64
N ASP A 260 1.71 -30.03 -5.77
CA ASP A 260 2.32 -31.07 -4.91
C ASP A 260 1.29 -31.72 -3.99
N LYS A 261 0.36 -30.93 -3.42
CA LYS A 261 -0.69 -31.45 -2.54
C LYS A 261 -1.77 -32.27 -3.27
N THR A 262 -1.92 -32.07 -4.58
CA THR A 262 -2.93 -32.76 -5.41
C THR A 262 -2.34 -33.84 -6.33
N GLY A 263 -1.00 -33.94 -6.41
CA GLY A 263 -0.29 -34.82 -7.34
C GLY A 263 -0.37 -34.38 -8.80
N ALA A 264 -0.72 -33.12 -9.08
CA ALA A 264 -0.85 -32.58 -10.43
C ALA A 264 0.54 -32.14 -10.97
N ASP A 265 0.72 -32.26 -12.31
CA ASP A 265 1.90 -31.74 -12.99
C ASP A 265 1.87 -30.20 -13.04
N TYR A 266 2.89 -29.59 -12.45
CA TYR A 266 2.99 -28.12 -12.38
C TYR A 266 3.10 -27.47 -13.76
N VAL A 267 3.87 -28.05 -14.69
CA VAL A 267 4.10 -27.47 -16.01
C VAL A 267 2.79 -27.45 -16.79
N ARG A 268 2.06 -28.56 -16.80
CA ARG A 268 0.73 -28.62 -17.41
C ARG A 268 -0.26 -27.65 -16.76
N CYS A 269 -0.21 -27.53 -15.44
CA CYS A 269 -1.04 -26.55 -14.73
C CYS A 269 -0.80 -25.15 -15.25
N VAL A 270 0.46 -24.71 -15.35
CA VAL A 270 0.82 -23.36 -15.81
C VAL A 270 0.46 -23.16 -17.29
N GLU A 271 0.80 -24.12 -18.17
CA GLU A 271 0.52 -24.03 -19.61
C GLU A 271 -0.98 -23.86 -19.92
N ASN A 272 -1.84 -24.49 -19.13
CA ASN A 272 -3.29 -24.43 -19.30
C ASN A 272 -3.99 -23.34 -18.49
N SER A 273 -3.23 -22.56 -17.72
CA SER A 273 -3.75 -21.47 -16.89
C SER A 273 -4.01 -20.20 -17.70
N VAL A 274 -4.96 -19.40 -17.19
CA VAL A 274 -5.26 -18.08 -17.72
C VAL A 274 -5.20 -17.07 -16.58
N CYS A 275 -4.51 -15.97 -16.83
CA CYS A 275 -4.37 -14.86 -15.88
C CYS A 275 -4.99 -13.58 -16.46
N LEU A 276 -5.83 -12.94 -15.67
CA LEU A 276 -6.26 -11.56 -15.87
C LEU A 276 -5.45 -10.68 -14.94
N SER A 277 -4.58 -9.83 -15.49
CA SER A 277 -3.93 -8.75 -14.76
C SER A 277 -4.86 -7.55 -14.82
N ALA A 278 -5.36 -7.15 -13.67
CA ALA A 278 -6.29 -6.04 -13.53
C ALA A 278 -5.54 -4.84 -12.95
N ASP A 279 -5.88 -3.68 -13.46
CA ASP A 279 -5.38 -2.39 -13.00
C ASP A 279 -6.35 -1.30 -13.45
N VAL A 280 -6.42 -0.18 -12.73
CA VAL A 280 -7.32 0.91 -13.06
C VAL A 280 -6.80 1.74 -14.24
N GLY A 281 -7.73 2.26 -15.03
CA GLY A 281 -7.46 3.27 -16.05
C GLY A 281 -8.05 4.62 -15.66
N GLY A 282 -7.37 5.72 -16.01
CA GLY A 282 -7.93 7.05 -15.87
C GLY A 282 -9.18 7.22 -16.74
N ALA A 283 -10.32 7.58 -16.15
CA ALA A 283 -11.49 7.94 -16.90
C ALA A 283 -11.28 9.28 -17.63
N PHE A 284 -11.94 9.45 -18.77
CA PHE A 284 -11.90 10.71 -19.55
C PHE A 284 -12.34 11.89 -18.69
N ASP A 285 -11.46 12.88 -18.56
CA ASP A 285 -11.74 14.13 -17.88
C ASP A 285 -11.86 15.26 -18.92
N PRO A 286 -13.05 15.86 -19.10
CA PRO A 286 -13.23 16.92 -20.08
C PRO A 286 -12.43 18.19 -19.76
N CYS A 287 -11.99 18.39 -18.51
CA CYS A 287 -11.10 19.51 -18.14
C CYS A 287 -9.68 19.32 -18.67
N TYR A 288 -9.31 18.10 -19.04
CA TYR A 288 -7.98 17.72 -19.55
C TYR A 288 -8.11 16.89 -20.84
N ALA A 289 -9.07 17.22 -21.70
CA ALA A 289 -9.40 16.45 -22.89
C ALA A 289 -8.20 16.12 -23.78
N ASP A 290 -7.23 17.02 -23.89
CA ASP A 290 -6.01 16.83 -24.70
C ASP A 290 -5.06 15.76 -24.13
N ALA A 291 -5.25 15.32 -22.87
CA ALA A 291 -4.46 14.25 -22.26
C ALA A 291 -4.98 12.84 -22.59
N TYR A 292 -6.15 12.73 -23.23
CA TYR A 292 -6.85 11.48 -23.50
C TYR A 292 -7.14 11.28 -24.98
N GLU A 293 -7.20 10.04 -25.40
CA GLU A 293 -7.82 9.67 -26.65
C GLU A 293 -9.29 9.30 -26.39
N ALA A 294 -10.20 10.24 -26.67
CA ALA A 294 -11.60 10.14 -26.26
C ALA A 294 -12.31 8.84 -26.73
N ARG A 295 -11.95 8.29 -27.91
CA ARG A 295 -12.59 7.08 -28.44
C ARG A 295 -12.21 5.79 -27.70
N ASN A 296 -11.04 5.78 -27.04
CA ASN A 296 -10.48 4.62 -26.36
C ASN A 296 -10.37 4.81 -24.83
N SER A 297 -10.91 5.91 -24.31
CA SER A 297 -10.94 6.17 -22.87
C SER A 297 -12.19 5.57 -22.22
N ALA A 298 -12.09 5.20 -20.96
CA ALA A 298 -13.23 4.91 -20.13
C ALA A 298 -13.98 6.21 -19.80
N TYR A 299 -15.27 6.13 -19.59
CA TYR A 299 -16.12 7.26 -19.18
C TYR A 299 -16.81 6.93 -17.85
N ILE A 300 -17.00 7.94 -17.02
CA ILE A 300 -17.87 7.85 -15.85
C ILE A 300 -19.31 8.10 -16.36
N ASN A 301 -20.15 7.07 -16.24
CA ASN A 301 -21.57 7.13 -16.64
C ASN A 301 -22.48 7.02 -15.41
#